data_ca5f675a0b983f61d333c41f2b408098
#
_entry.id   ca5f675a0b983f61d333c41f2b408098
#
_cell.length_a   1.000
_cell.length_b   1.000
_cell.length_c   1.000
_cell.angle_alpha   90.00
_cell.angle_beta   90.00
_cell.angle_gamma   90.00
#
_symmetry.space_group_name_H-M   'P 1'
#
loop_
_entity.id
_entity.type
_entity.pdbx_description
1 polymer ?
#
loop_
_entity_poly.entity_id
_entity_poly.type
_entity_poly.pdbx_seq_one_letter_code
_entity_poly.pdbx_strand_id
1 'polypeptide(L)'
;MRERLLALGLRDSLASARKVLDSEEAKGHQLMHCDSPNRDPGCNVTVRFLYQVLRGLDQQLVFAQILTGFEMARLDSRWVGLNLVMPEDGQVSMRDFHLHMQMIDFLHKLYPEVKITLHAGELAEGLVPPDGLRFHIRESVHVGHASRIGHGTDIVHEDSAESLLREMAAKQIPVEISLSSSDVILGIRGQQHPFRTYLRYGVPIVIATDDEGVSRSNLTIEYRRVVQEQGVDYPTLKQMARNSIAFSFAEDSVKVRLTRDLDNAFRRFESDVQSGSSSR
;
A
#
# COMPACT_ATOMS: atom_id res chain seq x y z
N MET A 1 15.16 -8.70 24.92
CA MET A 1 14.72 -7.35 24.48
C MET A 1 13.20 -7.29 24.40
N ARG A 2 12.55 -8.16 23.61
CA ARG A 2 11.09 -8.24 23.44
C ARG A 2 10.32 -8.29 24.76
N GLU A 3 10.67 -9.19 25.69
CA GLU A 3 10.00 -9.29 27.01
C GLU A 3 10.12 -8.03 27.86
N ARG A 4 11.25 -7.31 27.77
CA ARG A 4 11.43 -6.03 28.46
C ARG A 4 10.52 -4.95 27.90
N LEU A 5 10.37 -4.88 26.56
CA LEU A 5 9.52 -3.88 25.90
C LEU A 5 8.04 -4.17 26.14
N LEU A 6 7.65 -5.45 26.15
CA LEU A 6 6.31 -5.88 26.54
C LEU A 6 6.01 -5.58 28.02
N ALA A 7 7.02 -5.69 28.89
CA ALA A 7 6.89 -5.33 30.31
C ALA A 7 6.77 -3.82 30.55
N LEU A 8 7.22 -2.98 29.62
CA LEU A 8 7.14 -1.51 29.69
C LEU A 8 5.79 -0.93 29.22
N GLY A 9 4.72 -1.71 29.24
CA GLY A 9 3.36 -1.23 28.91
C GLY A 9 2.93 -1.43 27.47
N LEU A 10 3.78 -1.98 26.59
CA LEU A 10 3.40 -2.26 25.20
C LEU A 10 2.21 -3.26 25.14
N ARG A 11 2.15 -4.24 26.06
CA ARG A 11 1.01 -5.18 26.16
C ARG A 11 -0.31 -4.47 26.38
N ASP A 12 -0.34 -3.49 27.30
CA ASP A 12 -1.55 -2.75 27.62
C ASP A 12 -1.97 -1.85 26.45
N SER A 13 -0.99 -1.25 25.76
CA SER A 13 -1.23 -0.48 24.54
C SER A 13 -1.81 -1.34 23.40
N LEU A 14 -1.26 -2.54 23.20
CA LEU A 14 -1.76 -3.51 22.21
C LEU A 14 -3.18 -3.99 22.57
N ALA A 15 -3.43 -4.31 23.84
CA ALA A 15 -4.76 -4.72 24.30
C ALA A 15 -5.79 -3.59 24.14
N SER A 16 -5.39 -2.36 24.43
CA SER A 16 -6.24 -1.17 24.23
C SER A 16 -6.56 -0.94 22.76
N ALA A 17 -5.57 -1.04 21.88
CA ALA A 17 -5.77 -0.90 20.43
C ALA A 17 -6.74 -1.95 19.88
N ARG A 18 -6.60 -3.21 20.29
CA ARG A 18 -7.53 -4.29 19.92
C ARG A 18 -8.95 -4.00 20.40
N LYS A 19 -9.10 -3.57 21.64
CA LYS A 19 -10.43 -3.24 22.19
C LYS A 19 -11.12 -2.10 21.44
N VAL A 20 -10.38 -1.08 21.04
CA VAL A 20 -10.89 0.01 20.21
C VAL A 20 -11.35 -0.53 18.86
N LEU A 21 -10.52 -1.33 18.19
CA LEU A 21 -10.83 -1.93 16.90
C LEU A 21 -12.09 -2.82 16.98
N ASP A 22 -12.19 -3.71 17.98
CA ASP A 22 -13.35 -4.55 18.21
C ASP A 22 -14.64 -3.73 18.39
N SER A 23 -14.53 -2.61 19.12
CA SER A 23 -15.66 -1.69 19.34
C SER A 23 -16.09 -1.00 18.03
N GLU A 24 -15.16 -0.56 17.19
CA GLU A 24 -15.47 0.12 15.95
C GLU A 24 -16.03 -0.85 14.88
N GLU A 25 -15.52 -2.07 14.81
CA GLU A 25 -16.10 -3.12 13.97
C GLU A 25 -17.53 -3.44 14.38
N ALA A 26 -17.79 -3.61 15.68
CA ALA A 26 -19.13 -3.88 16.20
C ALA A 26 -20.12 -2.74 15.84
N LYS A 27 -19.69 -1.48 15.99
CA LYS A 27 -20.51 -0.32 15.58
C LYS A 27 -20.77 -0.31 14.07
N GLY A 28 -19.75 -0.58 13.27
CA GLY A 28 -19.88 -0.68 11.81
C GLY A 28 -20.90 -1.76 11.41
N HIS A 29 -20.81 -2.95 11.97
CA HIS A 29 -21.75 -4.05 11.73
C HIS A 29 -23.18 -3.67 12.13
N GLN A 30 -23.35 -2.98 13.27
CA GLN A 30 -24.66 -2.51 13.72
C GLN A 30 -25.25 -1.48 12.76
N LEU A 31 -24.46 -0.49 12.31
CA LEU A 31 -24.89 0.55 11.38
C LEU A 31 -25.27 -0.03 10.00
N MET A 32 -24.54 -1.03 9.54
CA MET A 32 -24.80 -1.73 8.27
C MET A 32 -25.86 -2.83 8.38
N HIS A 33 -26.45 -3.04 9.56
CA HIS A 33 -27.46 -4.10 9.82
C HIS A 33 -26.97 -5.49 9.43
N CYS A 34 -25.72 -5.85 9.72
CA CYS A 34 -25.10 -7.08 9.22
C CYS A 34 -25.79 -8.38 9.68
N ASP A 35 -26.50 -8.36 10.79
CA ASP A 35 -27.29 -9.49 11.31
C ASP A 35 -28.70 -9.57 10.73
N SER A 36 -29.06 -8.68 9.79
CA SER A 36 -30.41 -8.59 9.20
C SER A 36 -30.43 -9.20 7.80
N PRO A 37 -31.60 -9.74 7.37
CA PRO A 37 -31.82 -10.14 5.97
C PRO A 37 -31.61 -9.00 4.96
N ASN A 38 -31.84 -7.76 5.37
CA ASN A 38 -31.68 -6.56 4.56
C ASN A 38 -30.32 -5.85 4.84
N ARG A 39 -29.27 -6.64 5.12
CA ARG A 39 -27.94 -6.13 5.42
C ARG A 39 -27.32 -5.36 4.26
N ASP A 40 -26.55 -4.34 4.59
CA ASP A 40 -25.77 -3.56 3.62
C ASP A 40 -24.73 -4.45 2.92
N PRO A 41 -24.47 -4.27 1.62
CA PRO A 41 -23.39 -4.96 0.90
C PRO A 41 -22.02 -4.82 1.56
N GLY A 42 -21.77 -3.72 2.28
CA GLY A 42 -20.55 -3.48 3.05
C GLY A 42 -20.24 -4.58 4.06
N CYS A 43 -21.24 -5.30 4.57
CA CYS A 43 -21.06 -6.45 5.46
C CYS A 43 -20.23 -7.60 4.86
N ASN A 44 -20.08 -7.63 3.53
CA ASN A 44 -19.26 -8.64 2.84
C ASN A 44 -17.83 -8.18 2.59
N VAL A 45 -17.49 -6.95 2.93
CA VAL A 45 -16.15 -6.39 2.75
C VAL A 45 -15.21 -6.95 3.82
N THR A 46 -14.05 -7.44 3.40
CA THR A 46 -12.98 -7.86 4.31
C THR A 46 -12.03 -6.71 4.53
N VAL A 47 -12.00 -6.15 5.74
CA VAL A 47 -11.09 -5.06 6.10
C VAL A 47 -9.83 -5.62 6.72
N ARG A 48 -8.67 -5.11 6.31
CA ARG A 48 -7.36 -5.39 6.91
C ARG A 48 -6.60 -4.07 7.10
N PHE A 49 -5.72 -4.05 8.08
CA PHE A 49 -5.01 -2.85 8.50
C PHE A 49 -3.51 -3.00 8.29
N LEU A 50 -2.88 -1.90 7.90
CA LEU A 50 -1.45 -1.70 7.96
C LEU A 50 -1.14 -0.79 9.13
N TYR A 51 -0.16 -1.13 9.96
CA TYR A 51 0.29 -0.24 11.02
C TYR A 51 1.07 0.93 10.40
N GLN A 52 0.60 2.15 10.64
CA GLN A 52 1.18 3.37 10.08
C GLN A 52 2.21 3.95 11.06
N VAL A 53 3.48 3.90 10.69
CA VAL A 53 4.60 4.46 11.46
C VAL A 53 4.86 5.89 11.02
N LEU A 54 4.79 6.83 11.94
CA LEU A 54 5.03 8.25 11.71
C LEU A 54 6.54 8.53 11.64
N ARG A 55 7.13 8.50 10.43
CA ARG A 55 8.58 8.58 10.21
C ARG A 55 9.21 9.95 10.53
N GLY A 56 8.42 11.01 10.63
CA GLY A 56 8.88 12.36 10.93
C GLY A 56 9.10 12.67 12.41
N LEU A 57 9.01 11.68 13.29
CA LEU A 57 9.22 11.83 14.73
C LEU A 57 10.65 11.51 15.17
N ASP A 58 10.93 11.69 16.48
CA ASP A 58 12.23 11.31 17.05
C ASP A 58 12.52 9.82 16.86
N GLN A 59 13.78 9.47 16.65
CA GLN A 59 14.25 8.12 16.33
C GLN A 59 13.76 7.05 17.29
N GLN A 60 13.73 7.35 18.61
CA GLN A 60 13.23 6.40 19.61
C GLN A 60 11.73 6.14 19.46
N LEU A 61 10.95 7.17 19.11
CA LEU A 61 9.51 7.04 18.88
C LEU A 61 9.24 6.28 17.59
N VAL A 62 10.01 6.53 16.53
CA VAL A 62 9.90 5.77 15.26
C VAL A 62 10.21 4.29 15.51
N PHE A 63 11.31 3.97 16.21
CA PHE A 63 11.64 2.58 16.55
C PHE A 63 10.55 1.91 17.38
N ALA A 64 10.01 2.60 18.40
CA ALA A 64 8.93 2.09 19.24
C ALA A 64 7.66 1.79 18.41
N GLN A 65 7.32 2.65 17.44
CA GLN A 65 6.20 2.44 16.54
C GLN A 65 6.44 1.27 15.58
N ILE A 66 7.64 1.15 14.98
CA ILE A 66 7.99 0.02 14.10
C ILE A 66 7.83 -1.29 14.89
N LEU A 67 8.40 -1.37 16.11
CA LEU A 67 8.25 -2.56 16.97
C LEU A 67 6.78 -2.85 17.29
N THR A 68 6.00 -1.81 17.60
CA THR A 68 4.56 -1.96 17.84
C THR A 68 3.85 -2.53 16.62
N GLY A 69 4.17 -2.05 15.41
CA GLY A 69 3.62 -2.56 14.16
C GLY A 69 3.92 -4.05 13.94
N PHE A 70 5.16 -4.47 14.17
CA PHE A 70 5.56 -5.89 14.10
C PHE A 70 4.80 -6.75 15.12
N GLU A 71 4.68 -6.30 16.37
CA GLU A 71 3.94 -7.05 17.41
C GLU A 71 2.43 -7.07 17.12
N MET A 72 1.83 -6.00 16.62
CA MET A 72 0.42 -5.96 16.22
C MET A 72 0.14 -6.96 15.10
N ALA A 73 0.94 -6.95 14.03
CA ALA A 73 0.77 -7.86 12.91
C ALA A 73 0.90 -9.34 13.31
N ARG A 74 1.66 -9.64 14.37
CA ARG A 74 1.80 -10.98 14.90
C ARG A 74 0.67 -11.41 15.85
N LEU A 75 0.09 -10.47 16.57
CA LEU A 75 -0.90 -10.75 17.62
C LEU A 75 -2.35 -10.69 17.15
N ASP A 76 -2.62 -9.99 16.06
CA ASP A 76 -3.98 -9.83 15.56
C ASP A 76 -3.98 -9.90 14.02
N SER A 77 -4.65 -10.91 13.46
CA SER A 77 -4.68 -11.20 12.03
C SER A 77 -5.33 -10.10 11.17
N ARG A 78 -6.01 -9.14 11.78
CA ARG A 78 -6.54 -7.97 11.06
C ARG A 78 -5.43 -6.98 10.67
N TRP A 79 -4.31 -6.99 11.40
CA TRP A 79 -3.11 -6.21 11.08
C TRP A 79 -2.19 -7.07 10.22
N VAL A 80 -2.15 -6.76 8.94
CA VAL A 80 -1.47 -7.61 7.94
C VAL A 80 -0.07 -7.16 7.55
N GLY A 81 0.41 -6.07 8.16
CA GLY A 81 1.74 -5.53 7.92
C GLY A 81 1.90 -4.12 8.47
N LEU A 82 2.99 -3.48 8.07
CA LEU A 82 3.30 -2.11 8.47
C LEU A 82 3.71 -1.26 7.27
N ASN A 83 3.65 0.05 7.46
CA ASN A 83 4.04 1.07 6.50
C ASN A 83 4.69 2.26 7.23
N LEU A 84 5.54 3.03 6.54
CA LEU A 84 6.01 4.34 6.99
C LEU A 84 5.18 5.42 6.33
N VAL A 85 4.72 6.40 7.11
CA VAL A 85 3.90 7.52 6.65
C VAL A 85 4.46 8.86 7.13
N MET A 86 3.83 9.96 6.81
CA MET A 86 4.25 11.36 6.84
C MET A 86 5.09 11.72 5.60
N PRO A 87 5.18 13.03 5.28
CA PRO A 87 5.90 13.52 4.10
C PRO A 87 7.31 12.93 4.00
N GLU A 88 7.59 12.28 2.88
CA GLU A 88 8.89 11.64 2.64
C GLU A 88 10.00 12.67 2.47
N ASP A 89 9.68 13.83 1.87
CA ASP A 89 10.53 14.99 1.73
C ASP A 89 10.75 15.78 3.05
N GLY A 90 10.06 15.39 4.13
CA GLY A 90 10.22 16.01 5.45
C GLY A 90 11.66 15.89 5.97
N GLN A 91 12.16 16.93 6.63
CA GLN A 91 13.55 17.00 7.09
C GLN A 91 13.98 15.76 7.91
N VAL A 92 13.14 15.29 8.84
CA VAL A 92 13.45 14.10 9.66
C VAL A 92 13.35 12.84 8.81
N SER A 93 12.34 12.74 7.97
CA SER A 93 12.13 11.61 7.06
C SER A 93 13.35 11.38 6.16
N MET A 94 13.86 12.44 5.55
CA MET A 94 15.05 12.42 4.70
C MET A 94 16.32 12.10 5.48
N ARG A 95 16.53 12.79 6.61
CA ARG A 95 17.75 12.62 7.43
C ARG A 95 17.91 11.21 7.97
N ASP A 96 16.81 10.62 8.42
CA ASP A 96 16.83 9.36 9.17
C ASP A 96 16.40 8.15 8.31
N PHE A 97 16.24 8.32 7.00
CA PHE A 97 15.73 7.26 6.11
C PHE A 97 16.54 5.96 6.22
N HIS A 98 17.86 6.04 6.09
CA HIS A 98 18.76 4.88 6.24
C HIS A 98 18.60 4.19 7.61
N LEU A 99 18.49 5.00 8.67
CA LEU A 99 18.27 4.46 10.02
C LEU A 99 16.92 3.76 10.14
N HIS A 100 15.86 4.31 9.55
CA HIS A 100 14.54 3.67 9.54
C HIS A 100 14.58 2.32 8.83
N MET A 101 15.28 2.22 7.68
CA MET A 101 15.47 0.94 6.98
C MET A 101 16.24 -0.07 7.84
N GLN A 102 17.30 0.37 8.55
CA GLN A 102 18.05 -0.48 9.47
C GLN A 102 17.20 -0.96 10.67
N MET A 103 16.33 -0.11 11.20
CA MET A 103 15.38 -0.48 12.26
C MET A 103 14.42 -1.57 11.79
N ILE A 104 13.90 -1.44 10.57
CA ILE A 104 13.00 -2.43 9.96
C ILE A 104 13.76 -3.74 9.72
N ASP A 105 14.97 -3.69 9.13
CA ASP A 105 15.82 -4.87 8.90
C ASP A 105 16.10 -5.63 10.22
N PHE A 106 16.45 -4.89 11.27
CA PHE A 106 16.69 -5.49 12.58
C PHE A 106 15.47 -6.24 13.10
N LEU A 107 14.26 -5.65 12.98
CA LEU A 107 13.04 -6.28 13.44
C LEU A 107 12.55 -7.38 12.50
N HIS A 108 12.72 -7.23 11.20
CA HIS A 108 12.38 -8.27 10.23
C HIS A 108 13.17 -9.58 10.46
N LYS A 109 14.43 -9.49 10.87
CA LYS A 109 15.22 -10.65 11.29
C LYS A 109 14.64 -11.41 12.50
N LEU A 110 13.89 -10.72 13.35
CA LEU A 110 13.20 -11.30 14.50
C LEU A 110 11.78 -11.76 14.19
N TYR A 111 11.15 -11.18 13.17
CA TYR A 111 9.75 -11.39 12.77
C TYR A 111 9.64 -11.51 11.25
N PRO A 112 10.26 -12.53 10.62
CA PRO A 112 10.33 -12.62 9.17
C PRO A 112 8.98 -12.84 8.47
N GLU A 113 7.96 -13.25 9.23
CA GLU A 113 6.59 -13.46 8.74
C GLU A 113 5.80 -12.17 8.54
N VAL A 114 6.23 -11.05 9.17
CA VAL A 114 5.50 -9.78 9.08
C VAL A 114 5.78 -9.12 7.73
N LYS A 115 4.71 -8.83 7.01
CA LYS A 115 4.78 -8.21 5.69
C LYS A 115 5.00 -6.70 5.81
N ILE A 116 5.75 -6.16 4.87
CA ILE A 116 6.17 -4.77 4.86
C ILE A 116 5.78 -4.16 3.51
N THR A 117 5.05 -3.06 3.56
CA THR A 117 4.87 -2.14 2.44
C THR A 117 5.43 -0.79 2.87
N LEU A 118 6.07 -0.07 1.98
CA LEU A 118 6.70 1.21 2.34
C LEU A 118 6.33 2.28 1.32
N HIS A 119 5.94 3.46 1.83
CA HIS A 119 6.01 4.67 1.02
C HIS A 119 7.48 4.92 0.70
N ALA A 120 7.84 4.85 -0.57
CA ALA A 120 9.18 5.10 -1.06
C ALA A 120 9.11 5.73 -2.45
N GLY A 121 9.86 6.81 -2.62
CA GLY A 121 9.87 7.55 -3.86
C GLY A 121 8.64 8.43 -4.09
N GLU A 122 7.94 8.84 -3.04
CA GLU A 122 6.97 9.94 -3.11
C GLU A 122 7.71 11.28 -3.08
N LEU A 123 8.62 11.43 -4.04
CA LEU A 123 9.55 12.52 -4.17
C LEU A 123 9.54 13.07 -5.60
N ALA A 124 9.96 14.33 -5.75
CA ALA A 124 10.08 14.99 -7.04
C ALA A 124 11.29 15.93 -7.07
N GLU A 125 11.82 16.18 -8.28
CA GLU A 125 12.84 17.18 -8.50
C GLU A 125 12.37 18.54 -7.97
N GLY A 126 13.27 19.21 -7.26
CA GLY A 126 13.01 20.54 -6.66
C GLY A 126 12.37 20.50 -5.27
N LEU A 127 11.83 19.36 -4.82
CA LEU A 127 11.35 19.20 -3.43
C LEU A 127 12.49 18.81 -2.49
N VAL A 128 13.40 17.97 -2.98
CA VAL A 128 14.56 17.49 -2.21
C VAL A 128 15.85 17.70 -3.00
N PRO A 129 17.04 17.68 -2.34
CA PRO A 129 18.31 17.66 -3.04
C PRO A 129 18.40 16.46 -3.98
N PRO A 130 19.10 16.58 -5.14
CA PRO A 130 19.21 15.50 -6.12
C PRO A 130 19.68 14.15 -5.55
N ASP A 131 20.57 14.18 -4.57
CA ASP A 131 21.04 12.96 -3.89
C ASP A 131 19.94 12.24 -3.12
N GLY A 132 18.91 12.95 -2.66
CA GLY A 132 17.77 12.40 -1.97
C GLY A 132 16.81 11.59 -2.86
N LEU A 133 16.89 11.73 -4.20
CA LEU A 133 16.06 10.99 -5.14
C LEU A 133 16.65 9.62 -5.54
N ARG A 134 17.83 9.23 -5.02
CA ARG A 134 18.65 8.18 -5.64
C ARG A 134 18.57 6.82 -4.99
N PHE A 135 17.90 6.66 -3.83
CA PHE A 135 18.07 5.45 -3.02
C PHE A 135 16.83 4.97 -2.24
N HIS A 136 15.77 5.76 -2.16
CA HIS A 136 14.64 5.46 -1.27
C HIS A 136 13.91 4.15 -1.65
N ILE A 137 13.62 3.96 -2.93
CA ILE A 137 12.95 2.73 -3.39
C ILE A 137 13.89 1.54 -3.25
N ARG A 138 15.16 1.71 -3.65
CA ARG A 138 16.17 0.65 -3.55
C ARG A 138 16.38 0.18 -2.12
N GLU A 139 16.55 1.09 -1.19
CA GLU A 139 16.73 0.72 0.21
C GLU A 139 15.48 0.12 0.84
N SER A 140 14.31 0.61 0.46
CA SER A 140 13.05 -0.01 0.87
C SER A 140 12.96 -1.47 0.44
N VAL A 141 13.43 -1.80 -0.77
CA VAL A 141 13.46 -3.18 -1.27
C VAL A 141 14.57 -4.01 -0.62
N HIS A 142 15.79 -3.48 -0.52
CA HIS A 142 16.97 -4.27 -0.14
C HIS A 142 17.19 -4.35 1.37
N VAL A 143 16.91 -3.25 2.08
CA VAL A 143 17.17 -3.14 3.53
C VAL A 143 15.85 -3.15 4.30
N GLY A 144 14.84 -2.44 3.80
CA GLY A 144 13.50 -2.37 4.40
C GLY A 144 12.64 -3.61 4.17
N HIS A 145 13.11 -4.58 3.35
CA HIS A 145 12.39 -5.82 3.02
C HIS A 145 10.97 -5.60 2.49
N ALA A 146 10.75 -4.45 1.83
CA ALA A 146 9.45 -4.14 1.27
C ALA A 146 9.05 -5.16 0.21
N SER A 147 7.93 -5.80 0.43
CA SER A 147 7.30 -6.69 -0.55
C SER A 147 6.30 -5.95 -1.45
N ARG A 148 6.14 -4.64 -1.22
CA ARG A 148 5.28 -3.72 -1.99
C ARG A 148 5.78 -2.30 -1.77
N ILE A 149 5.83 -1.47 -2.82
CA ILE A 149 6.24 -0.07 -2.78
C ILE A 149 5.04 0.82 -3.00
N GLY A 150 4.80 1.76 -2.08
CA GLY A 150 3.84 2.83 -2.26
C GLY A 150 4.45 3.97 -3.08
N HIS A 151 3.71 4.52 -4.03
CA HIS A 151 4.03 5.62 -4.95
C HIS A 151 5.11 5.32 -5.97
N GLY A 152 6.38 5.19 -5.57
CA GLY A 152 7.49 4.93 -6.48
C GLY A 152 7.66 5.98 -7.58
N THR A 153 7.29 7.24 -7.31
CA THR A 153 7.18 8.29 -8.33
C THR A 153 8.54 8.73 -8.85
N ASP A 154 9.58 8.66 -8.04
CA ASP A 154 10.94 9.08 -8.41
C ASP A 154 11.83 7.96 -8.98
N ILE A 155 11.29 6.78 -9.27
CA ILE A 155 12.06 5.59 -9.73
C ILE A 155 13.09 5.90 -10.83
N VAL A 156 12.82 6.88 -11.67
CA VAL A 156 13.72 7.24 -12.79
C VAL A 156 15.01 7.93 -12.32
N HIS A 157 15.04 8.43 -11.11
CA HIS A 157 16.16 9.10 -10.47
C HIS A 157 17.01 8.16 -9.59
N GLU A 158 16.49 6.96 -9.31
CA GLU A 158 17.21 5.96 -8.52
C GLU A 158 18.54 5.54 -9.15
N ASP A 159 19.54 5.30 -8.34
CA ASP A 159 20.80 4.73 -8.79
C ASP A 159 20.57 3.39 -9.49
N SER A 160 21.02 3.26 -10.73
CA SER A 160 20.79 2.06 -11.53
C SER A 160 19.29 1.67 -11.63
N ALA A 161 18.42 2.64 -11.87
CA ALA A 161 16.95 2.49 -11.95
C ALA A 161 16.51 1.28 -12.79
N GLU A 162 17.12 1.04 -13.95
CA GLU A 162 16.80 -0.12 -14.81
C GLU A 162 17.06 -1.46 -14.11
N SER A 163 18.14 -1.57 -13.36
CA SER A 163 18.46 -2.79 -12.61
C SER A 163 17.43 -3.04 -11.51
N LEU A 164 17.03 -1.98 -10.80
CA LEU A 164 16.01 -2.04 -9.76
C LEU A 164 14.65 -2.43 -10.35
N LEU A 165 14.25 -1.83 -11.47
CA LEU A 165 13.00 -2.16 -12.16
C LEU A 165 12.95 -3.64 -12.59
N ARG A 166 14.04 -4.16 -13.18
CA ARG A 166 14.14 -5.57 -13.54
C ARG A 166 14.09 -6.50 -12.33
N GLU A 167 14.70 -6.10 -11.23
CA GLU A 167 14.65 -6.84 -9.97
C GLU A 167 13.23 -6.87 -9.40
N MET A 168 12.55 -5.71 -9.32
CA MET A 168 11.17 -5.62 -8.87
C MET A 168 10.24 -6.49 -9.71
N ALA A 169 10.42 -6.48 -11.04
CA ALA A 169 9.66 -7.34 -11.95
C ALA A 169 9.94 -8.83 -11.70
N ALA A 170 11.22 -9.23 -11.59
CA ALA A 170 11.62 -10.62 -11.36
C ALA A 170 11.15 -11.17 -10.01
N LYS A 171 11.22 -10.34 -8.96
CA LYS A 171 10.77 -10.67 -7.60
C LYS A 171 9.27 -10.45 -7.38
N GLN A 172 8.55 -9.95 -8.39
CA GLN A 172 7.12 -9.62 -8.30
C GLN A 172 6.83 -8.65 -7.15
N ILE A 173 7.67 -7.62 -6.97
CA ILE A 173 7.44 -6.52 -6.03
C ILE A 173 6.60 -5.48 -6.73
N PRO A 174 5.31 -5.32 -6.40
CA PRO A 174 4.44 -4.38 -7.06
C PRO A 174 4.69 -2.94 -6.59
N VAL A 175 4.28 -2.01 -7.45
CA VAL A 175 4.15 -0.60 -7.09
C VAL A 175 2.66 -0.24 -6.95
N GLU A 176 2.30 0.44 -5.86
CA GLU A 176 0.98 1.02 -5.63
C GLU A 176 0.95 2.45 -6.14
N ILE A 177 0.17 2.68 -7.18
CA ILE A 177 0.09 3.98 -7.85
C ILE A 177 -1.23 4.67 -7.51
N SER A 178 -1.13 5.89 -7.00
CA SER A 178 -2.23 6.79 -6.67
C SER A 178 -2.04 8.09 -7.46
N LEU A 179 -2.64 8.17 -8.67
CA LEU A 179 -2.40 9.28 -9.60
C LEU A 179 -2.92 10.62 -9.07
N SER A 180 -4.04 10.60 -8.35
CA SER A 180 -4.58 11.82 -7.74
C SER A 180 -3.69 12.36 -6.64
N SER A 181 -3.11 11.49 -5.81
CA SER A 181 -2.14 11.87 -4.78
C SER A 181 -0.88 12.45 -5.40
N SER A 182 -0.28 11.78 -6.39
CA SER A 182 0.91 12.27 -7.09
C SER A 182 0.70 13.64 -7.73
N ASP A 183 -0.50 13.90 -8.27
CA ASP A 183 -0.85 15.21 -8.84
C ASP A 183 -0.96 16.29 -7.77
N VAL A 184 -1.64 16.00 -6.65
CA VAL A 184 -1.88 16.98 -5.58
C VAL A 184 -0.63 17.28 -4.76
N ILE A 185 0.13 16.25 -4.40
CA ILE A 185 1.28 16.37 -3.50
C ILE A 185 2.54 16.79 -4.26
N LEU A 186 2.82 16.15 -5.42
CA LEU A 186 4.06 16.32 -6.15
C LEU A 186 3.91 17.18 -7.41
N GLY A 187 2.68 17.50 -7.84
CA GLY A 187 2.44 18.15 -9.13
C GLY A 187 2.75 17.25 -10.34
N ILE A 188 2.93 15.95 -10.14
CA ILE A 188 3.29 14.99 -11.20
C ILE A 188 2.04 14.35 -11.75
N ARG A 189 1.78 14.55 -13.04
CA ARG A 189 0.56 14.07 -13.71
C ARG A 189 0.80 13.64 -15.14
N GLY A 190 -0.14 12.88 -15.68
CA GLY A 190 -0.12 12.43 -17.07
C GLY A 190 1.16 11.68 -17.39
N GLN A 191 1.80 12.03 -18.49
CA GLN A 191 3.03 11.38 -18.97
C GLN A 191 4.29 11.67 -18.14
N GLN A 192 4.23 12.61 -17.20
CA GLN A 192 5.32 12.86 -16.26
C GLN A 192 5.42 11.76 -15.19
N HIS A 193 4.29 11.09 -14.90
CA HIS A 193 4.27 9.98 -13.95
C HIS A 193 5.00 8.75 -14.55
N PRO A 194 5.87 8.06 -13.81
CA PRO A 194 6.65 6.91 -14.29
C PRO A 194 5.84 5.63 -14.51
N PHE A 195 4.52 5.71 -14.52
CA PHE A 195 3.59 4.61 -14.74
C PHE A 195 3.99 3.72 -15.92
N ARG A 196 4.27 4.35 -17.07
CA ARG A 196 4.67 3.63 -18.29
C ARG A 196 6.04 2.97 -18.19
N THR A 197 6.92 3.51 -17.35
CA THR A 197 8.21 2.88 -17.08
C THR A 197 8.02 1.57 -16.34
N TYR A 198 7.22 1.55 -15.28
CA TYR A 198 6.88 0.32 -14.57
C TYR A 198 6.24 -0.72 -15.50
N LEU A 199 5.26 -0.30 -16.30
CA LEU A 199 4.59 -1.18 -17.25
C LEU A 199 5.57 -1.77 -18.26
N ARG A 200 6.49 -0.97 -18.82
CA ARG A 200 7.51 -1.39 -19.80
C ARG A 200 8.46 -2.44 -19.23
N TYR A 201 8.84 -2.32 -17.98
CA TYR A 201 9.73 -3.28 -17.31
C TYR A 201 8.98 -4.51 -16.75
N GLY A 202 7.65 -4.55 -16.85
CA GLY A 202 6.84 -5.65 -16.34
C GLY A 202 6.73 -5.68 -14.82
N VAL A 203 6.98 -4.55 -14.14
CA VAL A 203 6.72 -4.42 -12.71
C VAL A 203 5.22 -4.47 -12.49
N PRO A 204 4.70 -5.32 -11.58
CA PRO A 204 3.28 -5.34 -11.29
C PRO A 204 2.80 -3.99 -10.78
N ILE A 205 1.72 -3.47 -11.35
CA ILE A 205 1.08 -2.22 -10.91
C ILE A 205 -0.22 -2.55 -10.19
N VAL A 206 -0.42 -1.92 -9.04
CA VAL A 206 -1.66 -1.88 -8.28
C VAL A 206 -2.15 -0.44 -8.26
N ILE A 207 -3.43 -0.23 -8.53
CA ILE A 207 -4.06 1.09 -8.44
C ILE A 207 -4.68 1.24 -7.06
N ALA A 208 -4.35 2.34 -6.39
CA ALA A 208 -4.83 2.68 -5.06
C ALA A 208 -5.33 4.13 -5.03
N THR A 209 -6.12 4.46 -4.03
CA THR A 209 -6.71 5.79 -3.84
C THR A 209 -5.88 6.69 -2.95
N ASP A 210 -4.94 6.08 -2.19
CA ASP A 210 -4.30 6.76 -1.08
C ASP A 210 -5.36 7.30 -0.08
N ASP A 211 -5.24 8.51 0.39
CA ASP A 211 -6.15 9.17 1.33
C ASP A 211 -7.47 9.57 0.67
N GLU A 212 -8.31 8.61 0.31
CA GLU A 212 -9.56 8.79 -0.45
C GLU A 212 -10.45 9.90 0.11
N GLY A 213 -10.64 9.91 1.43
CA GLY A 213 -11.47 10.90 2.12
C GLY A 213 -10.88 12.31 2.08
N VAL A 214 -9.56 12.46 2.09
CA VAL A 214 -8.84 13.74 2.04
C VAL A 214 -8.81 14.28 0.61
N SER A 215 -8.40 13.45 -0.34
CA SER A 215 -8.28 13.81 -1.76
C SER A 215 -9.63 13.92 -2.48
N ARG A 216 -10.72 13.49 -1.83
CA ARG A 216 -12.07 13.40 -2.43
C ARG A 216 -12.07 12.61 -3.74
N SER A 217 -11.23 11.61 -3.80
CA SER A 217 -11.11 10.66 -4.91
C SER A 217 -11.87 9.38 -4.58
N ASN A 218 -11.83 8.42 -5.48
CA ASN A 218 -12.25 7.04 -5.27
C ASN A 218 -11.58 6.15 -6.33
N LEU A 219 -11.64 4.84 -6.14
CA LEU A 219 -10.97 3.90 -7.03
C LEU A 219 -11.43 4.03 -8.50
N THR A 220 -12.69 4.37 -8.76
CA THR A 220 -13.19 4.59 -10.12
C THR A 220 -12.54 5.80 -10.79
N ILE A 221 -12.30 6.87 -10.02
CA ILE A 221 -11.58 8.06 -10.51
C ILE A 221 -10.14 7.67 -10.86
N GLU A 222 -9.46 6.94 -10.01
CA GLU A 222 -8.08 6.49 -10.25
C GLU A 222 -8.00 5.64 -11.53
N TYR A 223 -8.84 4.63 -11.71
CA TYR A 223 -8.88 3.83 -12.94
C TYR A 223 -9.22 4.67 -14.19
N ARG A 224 -10.14 5.65 -14.08
CA ARG A 224 -10.42 6.59 -15.17
C ARG A 224 -9.20 7.40 -15.55
N ARG A 225 -8.44 7.91 -14.57
CA ARG A 225 -7.17 8.63 -14.80
C ARG A 225 -6.15 7.73 -15.49
N VAL A 226 -6.03 6.47 -15.08
CA VAL A 226 -5.15 5.50 -15.74
C VAL A 226 -5.48 5.38 -17.23
N VAL A 227 -6.75 5.29 -17.59
CA VAL A 227 -7.17 5.25 -19.02
C VAL A 227 -6.85 6.56 -19.71
N GLN A 228 -7.26 7.68 -19.15
CA GLN A 228 -7.19 8.98 -19.80
C GLN A 228 -5.77 9.52 -19.91
N GLU A 229 -4.96 9.34 -18.86
CA GLU A 229 -3.62 9.92 -18.76
C GLU A 229 -2.54 8.96 -19.24
N GLN A 230 -2.74 7.65 -19.06
CA GLN A 230 -1.75 6.63 -19.41
C GLN A 230 -2.13 5.83 -20.67
N GLY A 231 -3.36 5.97 -21.16
CA GLY A 231 -3.83 5.34 -22.38
C GLY A 231 -3.70 3.82 -22.39
N VAL A 232 -3.97 3.18 -21.24
CA VAL A 232 -3.94 1.72 -21.14
C VAL A 232 -5.23 1.10 -21.67
N ASP A 233 -5.13 -0.11 -22.18
CA ASP A 233 -6.25 -0.87 -22.68
C ASP A 233 -6.98 -1.67 -21.60
N TYR A 234 -8.13 -2.22 -21.94
CA TYR A 234 -8.95 -3.01 -21.02
C TYR A 234 -8.23 -4.26 -20.46
N PRO A 235 -7.50 -5.07 -21.26
CA PRO A 235 -6.72 -6.18 -20.73
C PRO A 235 -5.73 -5.76 -19.64
N THR A 236 -5.04 -4.63 -19.80
CA THR A 236 -4.11 -4.08 -18.82
C THR A 236 -4.81 -3.64 -17.55
N LEU A 237 -5.97 -2.95 -17.67
CA LEU A 237 -6.79 -2.58 -16.49
C LEU A 237 -7.26 -3.82 -15.72
N LYS A 238 -7.73 -4.83 -16.45
CA LYS A 238 -8.18 -6.10 -15.87
C LYS A 238 -7.06 -6.79 -15.11
N GLN A 239 -5.82 -6.73 -15.64
CA GLN A 239 -4.66 -7.27 -14.93
C GLN A 239 -4.34 -6.47 -13.65
N MET A 240 -4.41 -5.14 -13.69
CA MET A 240 -4.20 -4.30 -12.50
C MET A 240 -5.22 -4.59 -11.41
N ALA A 241 -6.49 -4.78 -11.76
CA ALA A 241 -7.52 -5.19 -10.80
C ALA A 241 -7.22 -6.56 -10.16
N ARG A 242 -6.69 -7.52 -10.92
CA ARG A 242 -6.23 -8.81 -10.38
C ARG A 242 -5.00 -8.63 -9.49
N ASN A 243 -4.08 -7.77 -9.87
CA ASN A 243 -2.89 -7.46 -9.07
C ASN A 243 -3.29 -6.91 -7.68
N SER A 244 -4.34 -6.07 -7.60
CA SER A 244 -4.81 -5.53 -6.31
C SER A 244 -5.18 -6.64 -5.32
N ILE A 245 -5.76 -7.75 -5.81
CA ILE A 245 -6.04 -8.91 -4.96
C ILE A 245 -4.77 -9.74 -4.72
N ALA A 246 -4.03 -10.08 -5.78
CA ALA A 246 -2.89 -10.98 -5.72
C ALA A 246 -1.80 -10.46 -4.77
N PHE A 247 -1.51 -9.16 -4.84
CA PHE A 247 -0.48 -8.51 -4.03
C PHE A 247 -1.00 -7.89 -2.74
N SER A 248 -2.28 -8.02 -2.42
CA SER A 248 -2.79 -7.67 -1.10
C SER A 248 -2.14 -8.54 -0.02
N PHE A 249 -2.13 -8.06 1.22
CA PHE A 249 -1.66 -8.85 2.35
C PHE A 249 -2.79 -9.68 3.01
N ALA A 250 -3.93 -9.75 2.35
CA ALA A 250 -5.04 -10.60 2.79
C ALA A 250 -4.66 -12.09 2.78
N GLU A 251 -5.39 -12.88 3.55
CA GLU A 251 -5.23 -14.33 3.63
C GLU A 251 -5.58 -15.01 2.30
N ASP A 252 -4.97 -16.14 2.02
CA ASP A 252 -5.15 -16.86 0.75
C ASP A 252 -6.61 -17.24 0.49
N SER A 253 -7.36 -17.62 1.52
CA SER A 253 -8.80 -17.93 1.40
C SER A 253 -9.62 -16.71 0.94
N VAL A 254 -9.27 -15.52 1.43
CA VAL A 254 -9.88 -14.26 1.01
C VAL A 254 -9.51 -13.93 -0.43
N LYS A 255 -8.23 -14.06 -0.80
CA LYS A 255 -7.75 -13.84 -2.17
C LYS A 255 -8.44 -14.76 -3.17
N VAL A 256 -8.57 -16.04 -2.86
CA VAL A 256 -9.26 -17.03 -3.72
C VAL A 256 -10.72 -16.63 -3.94
N ARG A 257 -11.45 -16.27 -2.88
CA ARG A 257 -12.82 -15.80 -2.97
C ARG A 257 -12.94 -14.55 -3.84
N LEU A 258 -12.13 -13.52 -3.54
CA LEU A 258 -12.17 -12.23 -4.25
C LEU A 258 -11.78 -12.38 -5.73
N THR A 259 -10.79 -13.20 -6.04
CA THR A 259 -10.38 -13.47 -7.45
C THR A 259 -11.51 -14.12 -8.23
N ARG A 260 -12.17 -15.12 -7.64
CA ARG A 260 -13.34 -15.77 -8.26
C ARG A 260 -14.46 -14.75 -8.50
N ASP A 261 -14.77 -13.92 -7.51
CA ASP A 261 -15.85 -12.95 -7.59
C ASP A 261 -15.56 -11.85 -8.62
N LEU A 262 -14.30 -11.40 -8.69
CA LEU A 262 -13.81 -10.46 -9.71
C LEU A 262 -13.88 -11.06 -11.12
N ASP A 263 -13.43 -12.31 -11.31
CA ASP A 263 -13.50 -12.97 -12.62
C ASP A 263 -14.94 -13.21 -13.09
N ASN A 264 -15.86 -13.49 -12.15
CA ASN A 264 -17.29 -13.57 -12.44
C ASN A 264 -17.85 -12.20 -12.88
N ALA A 265 -17.43 -11.12 -12.22
CA ALA A 265 -17.84 -9.76 -12.58
C ALA A 265 -17.32 -9.39 -13.98
N PHE A 266 -16.07 -9.69 -14.31
CA PHE A 266 -15.52 -9.47 -15.64
C PHE A 266 -16.26 -10.25 -16.72
N ARG A 267 -16.57 -11.54 -16.50
CA ARG A 267 -17.33 -12.34 -17.47
C ARG A 267 -18.72 -11.75 -17.73
N ARG A 268 -19.44 -11.30 -16.71
CA ARG A 268 -20.73 -10.63 -16.88
C ARG A 268 -20.59 -9.38 -17.73
N PHE A 269 -19.67 -8.48 -17.33
CA PHE A 269 -19.42 -7.24 -18.05
C PHE A 269 -19.07 -7.47 -19.53
N GLU A 270 -18.17 -8.42 -19.81
CA GLU A 270 -17.74 -8.77 -21.17
C GLU A 270 -18.90 -9.32 -22.00
N SER A 271 -19.77 -10.16 -21.41
CA SER A 271 -20.96 -10.67 -22.05
C SER A 271 -21.98 -9.55 -22.36
N ASP A 272 -22.20 -8.63 -21.42
CA ASP A 272 -23.13 -7.52 -21.60
C ASP A 272 -22.66 -6.57 -22.72
N VAL A 273 -21.35 -6.29 -22.79
CA VAL A 273 -20.76 -5.49 -23.87
C VAL A 273 -20.91 -6.18 -25.22
N GLN A 274 -20.64 -7.50 -25.30
CA GLN A 274 -20.76 -8.26 -26.55
C GLN A 274 -22.22 -8.38 -27.03
N SER A 275 -23.19 -8.49 -26.13
CA SER A 275 -24.61 -8.57 -26.47
C SER A 275 -25.24 -7.22 -26.81
N GLY A 276 -24.51 -6.12 -26.70
CA GLY A 276 -25.05 -4.77 -26.88
C GLY A 276 -26.01 -4.34 -25.75
N SER A 277 -26.09 -5.12 -24.68
CA SER A 277 -26.95 -4.86 -23.51
C SER A 277 -26.32 -3.89 -22.52
N SER A 278 -25.49 -2.97 -22.97
CA SER A 278 -24.89 -1.96 -22.10
C SER A 278 -26.01 -1.10 -21.52
N SER A 279 -26.41 -1.34 -20.31
CA SER A 279 -27.32 -0.47 -19.55
C SER A 279 -26.68 0.92 -19.46
N ARG A 280 -27.35 1.89 -20.05
CA ARG A 280 -27.05 3.31 -19.93
C ARG A 280 -27.15 3.79 -18.50
#